data_2e4acd02110ccd22c88f2e9bcf5434bc
#
_entry.id   2e4acd02110ccd22c88f2e9bcf5434bc
#
_cell.length_a   1.000
_cell.length_b   1.000
_cell.length_c   1.000
_cell.angle_alpha   90.00
_cell.angle_beta   90.00
_cell.angle_gamma   90.00
#
_symmetry.space_group_name_H-M   'P 1'
#
loop_
_entity.id
_entity.type
_entity.pdbx_description
1 polymer ?
#
loop_
_entity_poly.entity_id
_entity_poly.type
_entity_poly.pdbx_seq_one_letter_code
_entity_poly.pdbx_strand_id
1 'polypeptide(L)'
;MSHTLMRRVCPPRYATRLFCITAGAYIAGLFGRLSYAAVMADLIAQEGLGKAEAGLIGTLFFVVYGVCQLLSGFLGDKISPKKLIFTGVLGSAILNLGMGLSGASYPVMLVLWTANGIFQSFLWSPAARVFSEMIPPSYRKRACANGATTYPIATILTYLFASLLLKFSGWRADFIVSSLIMFAAAAVFWNRMSFYERETEAHGEIEEITLTSVEDAAQGSLLRILVVSGTLLTVLGAVSLGLLRDGIQSWMPTYLDECFSLGASLSVALSIVLPVFNLIGVYISKWIANHFVHNELAGTAGFMAVAGGALAVLCLTGTSNAVISLTLMTLSSTALVGANLMIINLMPIHFGAIGRASSVTGVFNSACYLGSALSSYGIGFVSEHWGWTAAMAFLLVFAVLTLVTSLIGVRRWGKYRRPI
;
A
#
# COMPACT_ATOMS: atom_id res chain seq x y z
N MET A 1 -9.26 -25.33 26.44
CA MET A 1 -8.24 -24.90 27.45
C MET A 1 -7.73 -23.54 27.07
N SER A 2 -7.82 -22.53 27.94
CA SER A 2 -7.22 -21.20 27.66
C SER A 2 -5.70 -21.32 27.87
N HIS A 3 -4.93 -21.11 26.81
CA HIS A 3 -3.47 -20.98 26.93
C HIS A 3 -3.13 -19.52 27.21
N THR A 4 -2.49 -19.25 28.33
CA THR A 4 -1.96 -17.91 28.65
C THR A 4 -0.56 -17.80 28.06
N LEU A 5 -0.38 -16.87 27.15
CA LEU A 5 0.91 -16.55 26.55
C LEU A 5 1.49 -15.34 27.26
N MET A 6 2.68 -15.51 27.82
CA MET A 6 3.42 -14.40 28.43
C MET A 6 4.31 -13.72 27.39
N ARG A 7 4.12 -12.43 27.19
CA ARG A 7 4.90 -11.62 26.25
C ARG A 7 5.58 -10.49 26.97
N ARG A 8 6.85 -10.22 26.65
CA ARG A 8 7.54 -9.03 27.13
C ARG A 8 7.33 -7.88 26.15
N VAL A 9 6.89 -6.72 26.65
CA VAL A 9 6.74 -5.48 25.91
C VAL A 9 7.76 -4.45 26.38
N CYS A 10 8.13 -3.51 25.51
CA CYS A 10 9.15 -2.52 25.85
C CYS A 10 8.69 -1.63 27.02
N PRO A 11 9.62 -1.11 27.84
CA PRO A 11 9.26 -0.16 28.89
C PRO A 11 8.54 1.07 28.32
N PRO A 12 7.49 1.61 29.01
CA PRO A 12 6.68 2.74 28.51
C PRO A 12 7.51 3.97 28.08
N ARG A 13 8.63 4.23 28.77
CA ARG A 13 9.57 5.32 28.43
C ARG A 13 10.18 5.22 27.03
N TYR A 14 10.19 4.03 26.43
CA TYR A 14 10.73 3.79 25.09
C TYR A 14 9.65 3.57 24.03
N ALA A 15 8.37 3.48 24.38
CA ALA A 15 7.27 3.17 23.47
C ALA A 15 7.24 4.08 22.24
N THR A 16 7.27 5.41 22.44
CA THR A 16 7.26 6.38 21.34
C THR A 16 8.53 6.30 20.49
N ARG A 17 9.70 6.10 21.13
CA ARG A 17 10.98 6.00 20.42
C ARG A 17 11.06 4.74 19.57
N LEU A 18 10.58 3.60 20.09
CA LEU A 18 10.49 2.34 19.35
C LEU A 18 9.54 2.48 18.14
N PHE A 19 8.40 3.16 18.32
CA PHE A 19 7.51 3.50 17.22
C PHE A 19 8.24 4.35 16.16
N CYS A 20 8.88 5.46 16.56
CA CYS A 20 9.53 6.37 15.61
C CYS A 20 10.66 5.70 14.82
N ILE A 21 11.49 4.86 15.46
CA ILE A 21 12.58 4.18 14.74
C ILE A 21 12.07 3.15 13.75
N THR A 22 11.02 2.40 14.12
CA THR A 22 10.40 1.41 13.23
C THR A 22 9.65 2.09 12.08
N ALA A 23 8.87 3.12 12.37
CA ALA A 23 8.17 3.92 11.36
C ALA A 23 9.17 4.63 10.42
N GLY A 24 10.26 5.17 10.95
CA GLY A 24 11.34 5.79 10.17
C GLY A 24 12.02 4.81 9.22
N ALA A 25 12.34 3.59 9.69
CA ALA A 25 12.90 2.55 8.84
C ALA A 25 11.91 2.10 7.74
N TYR A 26 10.63 1.99 8.07
CA TYR A 26 9.58 1.67 7.10
C TYR A 26 9.42 2.79 6.06
N ILE A 27 9.36 4.06 6.48
CA ILE A 27 9.30 5.21 5.59
C ILE A 27 10.52 5.23 4.66
N ALA A 28 11.73 5.06 5.19
CA ALA A 28 12.93 4.99 4.38
C ALA A 28 12.91 3.81 3.38
N GLY A 29 12.44 2.64 3.80
CA GLY A 29 12.27 1.49 2.90
C GLY A 29 11.29 1.76 1.76
N LEU A 30 10.24 2.55 2.01
CA LEU A 30 9.26 2.92 0.97
C LEU A 30 9.84 3.82 -0.13
N PHE A 31 10.94 4.57 0.12
CA PHE A 31 11.68 5.24 -0.95
C PHE A 31 12.06 4.23 -2.04
N GLY A 32 12.55 3.05 -1.65
CA GLY A 32 12.92 1.99 -2.59
C GLY A 32 11.77 1.40 -3.41
N ARG A 33 10.52 1.69 -3.08
CA ARG A 33 9.34 1.28 -3.85
C ARG A 33 8.76 2.44 -4.66
N LEU A 34 8.73 3.63 -4.09
CA LEU A 34 8.00 4.78 -4.64
C LEU A 34 8.83 5.56 -5.67
N SER A 35 10.17 5.47 -5.61
CA SER A 35 11.08 6.10 -6.56
C SER A 35 10.76 5.73 -8.01
N TYR A 36 10.48 4.46 -8.31
CA TYR A 36 10.17 4.04 -9.67
C TYR A 36 8.98 4.80 -10.28
N ALA A 37 7.88 4.90 -9.55
CA ALA A 37 6.70 5.63 -10.00
C ALA A 37 6.99 7.14 -10.16
N ALA A 38 7.82 7.70 -9.29
CA ALA A 38 8.18 9.11 -9.33
C ALA A 38 9.03 9.46 -10.56
N VAL A 39 9.96 8.57 -10.94
CA VAL A 39 10.89 8.86 -12.06
C VAL A 39 10.47 8.22 -13.38
N MET A 40 9.36 7.50 -13.43
CA MET A 40 8.95 6.69 -14.60
C MET A 40 8.79 7.53 -15.87
N ALA A 41 8.24 8.74 -15.77
CA ALA A 41 8.12 9.66 -16.92
C ALA A 41 9.48 10.03 -17.51
N ASP A 42 10.42 10.40 -16.65
CA ASP A 42 11.79 10.77 -17.05
C ASP A 42 12.55 9.56 -17.63
N LEU A 43 12.36 8.37 -17.03
CA LEU A 43 12.93 7.11 -17.50
C LEU A 43 12.43 6.75 -18.91
N ILE A 44 11.12 6.86 -19.16
CA ILE A 44 10.51 6.64 -20.48
C ILE A 44 11.09 7.61 -21.51
N ALA A 45 11.14 8.90 -21.16
CA ALA A 45 11.60 9.95 -22.06
C ALA A 45 13.10 9.86 -22.39
N GLN A 46 13.94 9.57 -21.39
CA GLN A 46 15.40 9.56 -21.58
C GLN A 46 15.92 8.25 -22.19
N GLU A 47 15.33 7.11 -21.84
CA GLU A 47 15.82 5.80 -22.26
C GLU A 47 15.02 5.21 -23.44
N GLY A 48 13.98 5.91 -23.91
CA GLY A 48 13.17 5.48 -25.04
C GLY A 48 12.34 4.22 -24.79
N LEU A 49 12.00 3.94 -23.52
CA LEU A 49 11.18 2.80 -23.15
C LEU A 49 9.71 3.02 -23.57
N GLY A 50 9.05 1.95 -24.03
CA GLY A 50 7.60 1.96 -24.16
C GLY A 50 6.90 2.04 -22.81
N LYS A 51 5.70 2.63 -22.74
CA LYS A 51 4.90 2.66 -21.51
C LYS A 51 4.51 1.26 -21.04
N ALA A 52 4.24 0.36 -21.98
CA ALA A 52 3.97 -1.04 -21.67
C ALA A 52 5.19 -1.74 -21.05
N GLU A 53 6.41 -1.44 -21.55
CA GLU A 53 7.67 -1.97 -20.99
C GLU A 53 7.90 -1.44 -19.57
N ALA A 54 7.77 -0.13 -19.36
CA ALA A 54 7.84 0.47 -18.03
C ALA A 54 6.77 -0.12 -17.08
N GLY A 55 5.55 -0.29 -17.58
CA GLY A 55 4.46 -0.95 -16.85
C GLY A 55 4.78 -2.40 -16.48
N LEU A 56 5.46 -3.16 -17.35
CA LEU A 56 5.84 -4.55 -17.09
C LEU A 56 6.84 -4.67 -15.94
N ILE A 57 7.80 -3.73 -15.83
CA ILE A 57 8.72 -3.67 -14.68
C ILE A 57 7.92 -3.54 -13.37
N GLY A 58 6.95 -2.64 -13.31
CA GLY A 58 6.08 -2.48 -12.15
C GLY A 58 5.17 -3.68 -11.89
N THR A 59 4.66 -4.32 -12.94
CA THR A 59 3.83 -5.53 -12.84
C THR A 59 4.56 -6.68 -12.16
N LEU A 60 5.76 -6.99 -12.61
CA LEU A 60 6.55 -8.08 -12.02
C LEU A 60 6.93 -7.79 -10.56
N PHE A 61 7.23 -6.53 -10.24
CA PHE A 61 7.41 -6.10 -8.85
C PHE A 61 6.17 -6.44 -8.01
N PHE A 62 4.98 -6.03 -8.44
CA PHE A 62 3.74 -6.24 -7.66
C PHE A 62 3.36 -7.72 -7.54
N VAL A 63 3.57 -8.52 -8.59
CA VAL A 63 3.34 -9.97 -8.55
C VAL A 63 4.23 -10.63 -7.50
N VAL A 64 5.54 -10.37 -7.57
CA VAL A 64 6.50 -10.94 -6.62
C VAL A 64 6.26 -10.42 -5.22
N TYR A 65 6.02 -9.10 -5.07
CA TYR A 65 5.66 -8.50 -3.79
C TYR A 65 4.42 -9.17 -3.19
N GLY A 66 3.35 -9.36 -3.96
CA GLY A 66 2.10 -9.96 -3.48
C GLY A 66 2.29 -11.41 -3.01
N VAL A 67 3.03 -12.23 -3.76
CA VAL A 67 3.37 -13.61 -3.38
C VAL A 67 4.25 -13.64 -2.13
N CYS A 68 5.31 -12.84 -2.12
CA CYS A 68 6.25 -12.80 -0.99
C CYS A 68 5.63 -12.16 0.26
N GLN A 69 4.62 -11.30 0.13
CA GLN A 69 3.87 -10.76 1.26
C GLN A 69 3.13 -11.85 2.05
N LEU A 70 2.58 -12.86 1.37
CA LEU A 70 1.98 -14.03 2.04
C LEU A 70 3.05 -14.82 2.78
N LEU A 71 4.19 -15.06 2.14
CA LEU A 71 5.32 -15.78 2.76
C LEU A 71 5.92 -15.00 3.94
N SER A 72 6.01 -13.67 3.82
CA SER A 72 6.48 -12.77 4.87
C SER A 72 5.63 -12.84 6.14
N GLY A 73 4.32 -13.06 6.02
CA GLY A 73 3.44 -13.31 7.16
C GLY A 73 3.88 -14.56 7.95
N PHE A 74 4.11 -15.68 7.27
CA PHE A 74 4.57 -16.93 7.91
C PHE A 74 6.00 -16.84 8.46
N LEU A 75 6.90 -16.16 7.73
CA LEU A 75 8.28 -15.92 8.17
C LEU A 75 8.31 -14.98 9.39
N GLY A 76 7.39 -14.02 9.43
CA GLY A 76 7.25 -13.07 10.52
C GLY A 76 6.98 -13.72 11.88
N ASP A 77 6.36 -14.90 11.91
CA ASP A 77 6.13 -15.65 13.14
C ASP A 77 7.40 -16.34 13.65
N LYS A 78 8.34 -16.66 12.76
CA LYS A 78 9.57 -17.43 13.07
C LYS A 78 10.82 -16.56 13.19
N ILE A 79 10.85 -15.44 12.48
CA ILE A 79 12.02 -14.53 12.40
C ILE A 79 11.71 -13.24 13.15
N SER A 80 12.73 -12.71 13.86
CA SER A 80 12.54 -11.45 14.58
C SER A 80 12.21 -10.29 13.62
N PRO A 81 11.28 -9.39 13.98
CA PRO A 81 10.92 -8.22 13.18
C PRO A 81 12.13 -7.36 12.79
N LYS A 82 13.11 -7.25 13.70
CA LYS A 82 14.37 -6.55 13.45
C LYS A 82 15.11 -7.10 12.24
N LYS A 83 15.29 -8.43 12.17
CA LYS A 83 16.03 -9.08 11.06
C LYS A 83 15.29 -8.88 9.75
N LEU A 84 13.96 -9.06 9.73
CA LEU A 84 13.16 -8.92 8.51
C LEU A 84 13.17 -7.48 7.99
N ILE A 85 12.92 -6.48 8.85
CA ILE A 85 12.93 -5.07 8.45
C ILE A 85 14.32 -4.66 7.96
N PHE A 86 15.37 -5.04 8.69
CA PHE A 86 16.75 -4.74 8.30
C PHE A 86 17.09 -5.34 6.92
N THR A 87 16.81 -6.63 6.73
CA THR A 87 17.04 -7.31 5.44
C THR A 87 16.22 -6.68 4.31
N GLY A 88 14.96 -6.32 4.59
CA GLY A 88 14.09 -5.65 3.63
C GLY A 88 14.63 -4.29 3.18
N VAL A 89 15.00 -3.43 4.14
CA VAL A 89 15.56 -2.10 3.84
C VAL A 89 16.92 -2.21 3.14
N LEU A 90 17.82 -3.05 3.65
CA LEU A 90 19.16 -3.23 3.10
C LEU A 90 19.14 -3.83 1.70
N GLY A 91 18.37 -4.90 1.49
CA GLY A 91 18.23 -5.53 0.16
C GLY A 91 17.62 -4.59 -0.86
N SER A 92 16.57 -3.85 -0.45
CA SER A 92 15.98 -2.81 -1.30
C SER A 92 16.98 -1.70 -1.63
N ALA A 93 17.82 -1.27 -0.67
CA ALA A 93 18.87 -0.28 -0.91
C ALA A 93 19.88 -0.74 -1.97
N ILE A 94 20.34 -1.99 -1.87
CA ILE A 94 21.30 -2.58 -2.84
C ILE A 94 20.68 -2.60 -4.25
N LEU A 95 19.42 -3.02 -4.36
CA LEU A 95 18.75 -3.14 -5.67
C LEU A 95 18.42 -1.76 -6.26
N ASN A 96 18.06 -0.77 -5.44
CA ASN A 96 17.89 0.62 -5.91
C ASN A 96 19.21 1.22 -6.37
N LEU A 97 20.33 0.96 -5.66
CA LEU A 97 21.65 1.36 -6.14
C LEU A 97 21.96 0.70 -7.50
N GLY A 98 21.67 -0.59 -7.62
CA GLY A 98 21.77 -1.30 -8.90
C GLY A 98 20.93 -0.67 -10.00
N MET A 99 19.69 -0.23 -9.72
CA MET A 99 18.86 0.50 -10.69
C MET A 99 19.53 1.77 -11.16
N GLY A 100 20.04 2.61 -10.25
CA GLY A 100 20.75 3.87 -10.61
C GLY A 100 22.02 3.64 -11.42
N LEU A 101 22.66 2.47 -11.27
CA LEU A 101 23.92 2.12 -11.95
C LEU A 101 23.72 1.18 -13.16
N SER A 102 22.51 0.78 -13.50
CA SER A 102 22.18 -0.27 -14.49
C SER A 102 22.56 0.07 -15.94
N GLY A 103 23.01 1.28 -16.24
CA GLY A 103 23.29 1.73 -17.61
C GLY A 103 22.05 1.74 -18.51
N ALA A 104 20.84 1.79 -17.93
CA ALA A 104 19.54 1.77 -18.62
C ALA A 104 19.24 0.48 -19.41
N SER A 105 19.89 -0.62 -19.09
CA SER A 105 19.56 -1.92 -19.68
C SER A 105 18.19 -2.41 -19.19
N TYR A 106 17.20 -2.45 -20.08
CA TYR A 106 15.84 -2.91 -19.76
C TYR A 106 15.79 -4.26 -19.06
N PRO A 107 16.48 -5.33 -19.53
CA PRO A 107 16.47 -6.62 -18.84
C PRO A 107 17.06 -6.54 -17.42
N VAL A 108 18.09 -5.73 -17.21
CA VAL A 108 18.71 -5.54 -15.89
C VAL A 108 17.75 -4.81 -14.97
N MET A 109 17.11 -3.74 -15.42
CA MET A 109 16.10 -3.02 -14.63
C MET A 109 14.92 -3.93 -14.27
N LEU A 110 14.44 -4.75 -15.21
CA LEU A 110 13.36 -5.70 -14.99
C LEU A 110 13.70 -6.69 -13.88
N VAL A 111 14.90 -7.28 -13.90
CA VAL A 111 15.35 -8.24 -12.88
C VAL A 111 15.55 -7.56 -11.53
N LEU A 112 16.23 -6.41 -11.48
CA LEU A 112 16.48 -5.68 -10.24
C LEU A 112 15.19 -5.24 -9.57
N TRP A 113 14.24 -4.69 -10.35
CA TRP A 113 12.98 -4.21 -9.80
C TRP A 113 12.07 -5.35 -9.35
N THR A 114 12.04 -6.45 -10.09
CA THR A 114 11.35 -7.69 -9.70
C THR A 114 11.89 -8.22 -8.37
N ALA A 115 13.22 -8.32 -8.24
CA ALA A 115 13.87 -8.74 -7.00
C ALA A 115 13.60 -7.78 -5.83
N ASN A 116 13.45 -6.47 -6.09
CA ASN A 116 13.09 -5.49 -5.10
C ASN A 116 11.73 -5.81 -4.44
N GLY A 117 10.78 -6.39 -5.18
CA GLY A 117 9.50 -6.84 -4.65
C GLY A 117 9.63 -7.83 -3.48
N ILE A 118 10.65 -8.71 -3.50
CA ILE A 118 10.92 -9.66 -2.41
C ILE A 118 11.27 -8.90 -1.13
N PHE A 119 12.26 -8.00 -1.19
CA PHE A 119 12.74 -7.27 -0.01
C PHE A 119 11.71 -6.28 0.53
N GLN A 120 10.94 -5.63 -0.33
CA GLN A 120 9.86 -4.73 0.06
C GLN A 120 8.75 -5.47 0.82
N SER A 121 8.50 -6.74 0.54
CA SER A 121 7.50 -7.55 1.24
C SER A 121 7.84 -7.79 2.73
N PHE A 122 9.13 -7.64 3.12
CA PHE A 122 9.60 -7.81 4.50
C PHE A 122 9.46 -6.57 5.37
N LEU A 123 8.77 -5.52 4.90
CA LEU A 123 8.71 -4.25 5.64
C LEU A 123 7.45 -4.11 6.48
N TRP A 124 6.27 -4.19 5.86
CA TRP A 124 5.02 -3.83 6.53
C TRP A 124 4.61 -4.80 7.64
N SER A 125 4.56 -6.10 7.35
CA SER A 125 4.09 -7.09 8.32
C SER A 125 4.94 -7.11 9.59
N PRO A 126 6.30 -7.11 9.52
CA PRO A 126 7.12 -7.00 10.73
C PRO A 126 7.01 -5.65 11.43
N ALA A 127 6.85 -4.53 10.71
CA ALA A 127 6.63 -3.22 11.34
C ALA A 127 5.30 -3.19 12.11
N ALA A 128 4.22 -3.68 11.50
CA ALA A 128 2.92 -3.81 12.16
C ALA A 128 3.01 -4.71 13.41
N ARG A 129 3.81 -5.78 13.36
CA ARG A 129 4.07 -6.64 14.50
C ARG A 129 4.80 -5.89 15.63
N VAL A 130 5.80 -5.07 15.34
CA VAL A 130 6.43 -4.21 16.36
C VAL A 130 5.38 -3.30 17.01
N PHE A 131 4.51 -2.65 16.21
CA PHE A 131 3.49 -1.73 16.72
C PHE A 131 2.45 -2.42 17.60
N SER A 132 2.04 -3.64 17.24
CA SER A 132 0.99 -4.38 17.95
C SER A 132 1.48 -5.27 19.09
N GLU A 133 2.74 -5.70 19.05
CA GLU A 133 3.25 -6.72 19.97
C GLU A 133 4.34 -6.23 20.92
N MET A 134 5.25 -5.35 20.46
CA MET A 134 6.39 -4.91 21.27
C MET A 134 6.10 -3.62 22.02
N ILE A 135 5.12 -2.84 21.61
CA ILE A 135 4.71 -1.60 22.27
C ILE A 135 3.70 -1.90 23.39
N PRO A 136 3.84 -1.27 24.59
CA PRO A 136 2.93 -1.47 25.71
C PRO A 136 1.47 -1.17 25.36
N PRO A 137 0.48 -1.86 25.98
CA PRO A 137 -0.95 -1.72 25.67
C PRO A 137 -1.45 -0.28 25.69
N SER A 138 -0.97 0.54 26.64
CA SER A 138 -1.34 1.96 26.78
C SER A 138 -0.97 2.84 25.57
N TYR A 139 0.06 2.47 24.81
CA TYR A 139 0.54 3.21 23.62
C TYR A 139 0.19 2.53 22.31
N ARG A 140 -0.20 1.24 22.35
CA ARG A 140 -0.39 0.36 21.18
C ARG A 140 -1.43 0.89 20.20
N LYS A 141 -2.62 1.28 20.70
CA LYS A 141 -3.71 1.83 19.85
C LYS A 141 -3.23 3.04 19.04
N ARG A 142 -2.48 3.94 19.70
CA ARG A 142 -1.92 5.13 19.05
C ARG A 142 -0.84 4.77 18.04
N ALA A 143 0.05 3.85 18.37
CA ALA A 143 1.11 3.39 17.47
C ALA A 143 0.54 2.72 16.20
N CYS A 144 -0.41 1.80 16.33
CA CYS A 144 -1.07 1.17 15.19
C CYS A 144 -1.83 2.20 14.32
N ALA A 145 -2.52 3.15 14.94
CA ALA A 145 -3.23 4.20 14.20
C ALA A 145 -2.28 5.12 13.43
N ASN A 146 -1.16 5.53 14.06
CA ASN A 146 -0.14 6.35 13.41
C ASN A 146 0.66 5.56 12.35
N GLY A 147 0.78 4.24 12.49
CA GLY A 147 1.38 3.37 11.47
C GLY A 147 0.71 3.53 10.10
N ALA A 148 -0.61 3.74 10.06
CA ALA A 148 -1.35 3.93 8.81
C ALA A 148 -0.97 5.23 8.07
N THR A 149 -0.39 6.22 8.75
CA THR A 149 0.03 7.50 8.12
C THR A 149 1.43 7.43 7.50
N THR A 150 2.18 6.37 7.78
CA THR A 150 3.57 6.24 7.30
C THR A 150 3.67 6.16 5.78
N TYR A 151 2.73 5.49 5.11
CA TYR A 151 2.73 5.37 3.65
C TYR A 151 2.49 6.72 2.95
N PRO A 152 1.44 7.51 3.26
CA PRO A 152 1.28 8.85 2.69
C PRO A 152 2.47 9.77 2.97
N ILE A 153 3.03 9.74 4.18
CA ILE A 153 4.22 10.53 4.53
C ILE A 153 5.42 10.13 3.67
N ALA A 154 5.67 8.83 3.52
CA ALA A 154 6.74 8.32 2.67
C ALA A 154 6.56 8.76 1.22
N THR A 155 5.32 8.72 0.69
CA THR A 155 5.03 9.15 -0.69
C THR A 155 5.31 10.65 -0.87
N ILE A 156 4.88 11.49 0.06
CA ILE A 156 5.15 12.93 0.04
C ILE A 156 6.66 13.18 0.02
N LEU A 157 7.40 12.55 0.93
CA LEU A 157 8.84 12.72 1.03
C LEU A 157 9.56 12.22 -0.23
N THR A 158 9.23 11.01 -0.71
CA THR A 158 9.86 10.44 -1.92
C THR A 158 9.60 11.34 -3.14
N TYR A 159 8.37 11.79 -3.34
CA TYR A 159 8.04 12.63 -4.49
C TYR A 159 8.67 14.02 -4.41
N LEU A 160 8.79 14.59 -3.20
CA LEU A 160 9.51 15.84 -2.99
C LEU A 160 10.98 15.70 -3.36
N PHE A 161 11.66 14.66 -2.87
CA PHE A 161 13.05 14.38 -3.21
C PHE A 161 13.23 14.09 -4.70
N ALA A 162 12.39 13.23 -5.27
CA ALA A 162 12.42 12.91 -6.70
C ALA A 162 12.24 14.15 -7.58
N SER A 163 11.26 15.01 -7.26
CA SER A 163 11.02 16.26 -7.99
C SER A 163 12.27 17.16 -8.00
N LEU A 164 12.95 17.29 -6.85
CA LEU A 164 14.19 18.08 -6.76
C LEU A 164 15.33 17.44 -7.55
N LEU A 165 15.50 16.12 -7.45
CA LEU A 165 16.59 15.42 -8.13
C LEU A 165 16.39 15.37 -9.64
N LEU A 166 15.16 15.18 -10.12
CA LEU A 166 14.84 15.23 -11.55
C LEU A 166 15.15 16.58 -12.19
N LYS A 167 14.97 17.67 -11.43
CA LYS A 167 15.30 19.01 -11.92
C LYS A 167 16.79 19.21 -12.21
N PHE A 168 17.68 18.57 -11.44
CA PHE A 168 19.11 18.84 -11.49
C PHE A 168 19.97 17.69 -12.00
N SER A 169 19.52 16.44 -11.83
CA SER A 169 20.39 15.27 -11.98
C SER A 169 19.74 14.06 -12.67
N GLY A 170 18.43 14.11 -12.96
CA GLY A 170 17.70 13.04 -13.66
C GLY A 170 17.38 11.82 -12.77
N TRP A 171 16.77 10.81 -13.38
CA TRP A 171 16.19 9.65 -12.71
C TRP A 171 17.21 8.76 -11.96
N ARG A 172 18.45 8.67 -12.47
CA ARG A 172 19.51 7.87 -11.84
C ARG A 172 19.86 8.38 -10.45
N ALA A 173 19.92 9.69 -10.29
CA ALA A 173 20.24 10.32 -9.02
C ALA A 173 19.18 9.99 -7.94
N ASP A 174 17.89 9.90 -8.32
CA ASP A 174 16.82 9.54 -7.39
C ASP A 174 17.04 8.14 -6.80
N PHE A 175 17.35 7.15 -7.63
CA PHE A 175 17.64 5.79 -7.15
C PHE A 175 18.88 5.73 -6.25
N ILE A 176 19.95 6.47 -6.62
CA ILE A 176 21.20 6.50 -5.83
C ILE A 176 20.95 7.16 -4.47
N VAL A 177 20.30 8.33 -4.44
CA VAL A 177 20.02 9.06 -3.20
C VAL A 177 19.05 8.27 -2.31
N SER A 178 18.01 7.71 -2.88
CA SER A 178 17.08 6.83 -2.17
C SER A 178 17.79 5.62 -1.55
N SER A 179 18.74 5.03 -2.27
CA SER A 179 19.59 3.94 -1.77
C SER A 179 20.44 4.39 -0.58
N LEU A 180 21.09 5.55 -0.65
CA LEU A 180 21.91 6.09 0.45
C LEU A 180 21.06 6.38 1.70
N ILE A 181 19.86 6.92 1.54
CA ILE A 181 18.89 7.13 2.63
C ILE A 181 18.54 5.78 3.29
N MET A 182 18.28 4.75 2.48
CA MET A 182 17.95 3.42 2.98
C MET A 182 19.14 2.76 3.69
N PHE A 183 20.37 2.87 3.19
CA PHE A 183 21.55 2.36 3.87
C PHE A 183 21.75 3.01 5.25
N ALA A 184 21.63 4.34 5.32
CA ALA A 184 21.71 5.06 6.59
C ALA A 184 20.59 4.63 7.55
N ALA A 185 19.37 4.52 7.06
CA ALA A 185 18.22 4.09 7.85
C ALA A 185 18.39 2.65 8.36
N ALA A 186 18.89 1.73 7.53
CA ALA A 186 19.15 0.34 7.93
C ALA A 186 20.18 0.28 9.08
N ALA A 187 21.29 1.02 8.97
CA ALA A 187 22.32 1.08 10.00
C ALA A 187 21.78 1.66 11.32
N VAL A 188 21.05 2.77 11.25
CA VAL A 188 20.43 3.39 12.43
C VAL A 188 19.39 2.46 13.06
N PHE A 189 18.53 1.86 12.24
CA PHE A 189 17.49 0.93 12.70
C PHE A 189 18.09 -0.28 13.40
N TRP A 190 19.12 -0.93 12.82
CA TRP A 190 19.78 -2.10 13.41
C TRP A 190 20.34 -1.80 14.80
N ASN A 191 21.08 -0.69 14.92
CA ASN A 191 21.71 -0.29 16.18
C ASN A 191 20.67 0.06 17.25
N ARG A 192 19.65 0.86 16.89
CA ARG A 192 18.64 1.29 17.85
C ARG A 192 17.69 0.17 18.24
N MET A 193 17.29 -0.68 17.30
CA MET A 193 16.44 -1.82 17.60
C MET A 193 17.16 -2.84 18.49
N SER A 194 18.47 -3.06 18.28
CA SER A 194 19.28 -3.88 19.17
C SER A 194 19.30 -3.38 20.62
N PHE A 195 19.35 -2.06 20.79
CA PHE A 195 19.24 -1.44 22.10
C PHE A 195 17.86 -1.68 22.74
N TYR A 196 16.77 -1.46 21.99
CA TYR A 196 15.41 -1.67 22.53
C TYR A 196 15.10 -3.13 22.83
N GLU A 197 15.62 -4.08 22.03
CA GLU A 197 15.50 -5.51 22.32
C GLU A 197 16.15 -5.85 23.67
N ARG A 198 17.39 -5.40 23.92
CA ARG A 198 18.10 -5.60 25.20
C ARG A 198 17.37 -4.95 26.38
N GLU A 199 16.89 -3.73 26.21
CA GLU A 199 16.12 -3.03 27.26
C GLU A 199 14.80 -3.74 27.57
N THR A 200 14.15 -4.31 26.54
CA THR A 200 12.94 -5.10 26.71
C THR A 200 13.20 -6.42 27.43
N GLU A 201 14.33 -7.06 27.15
CA GLU A 201 14.76 -8.27 27.86
C GLU A 201 15.08 -7.99 29.34
N ALA A 202 15.75 -6.86 29.62
CA ALA A 202 16.20 -6.49 30.96
C ALA A 202 15.07 -5.89 31.82
N HIS A 203 14.26 -4.99 31.27
CA HIS A 203 13.33 -4.14 32.00
C HIS A 203 11.91 -4.14 31.41
N GLY A 204 11.59 -5.04 30.46
CA GLY A 204 10.28 -5.11 29.83
C GLY A 204 9.19 -5.57 30.78
N GLU A 205 7.99 -5.00 30.61
CA GLU A 205 6.79 -5.45 31.33
C GLU A 205 6.29 -6.76 30.74
N ILE A 206 5.79 -7.64 31.61
CA ILE A 206 5.19 -8.91 31.20
C ILE A 206 3.70 -8.69 30.96
N GLU A 207 3.26 -8.91 29.72
CA GLU A 207 1.86 -8.90 29.33
C GLU A 207 1.32 -10.33 29.27
N GLU A 208 0.25 -10.60 30.02
CA GLU A 208 -0.48 -11.86 29.94
C GLU A 208 -1.54 -11.76 28.85
N ILE A 209 -1.43 -12.60 27.83
CA ILE A 209 -2.40 -12.69 26.74
C ILE A 209 -3.16 -14.00 26.87
N THR A 210 -4.44 -13.92 27.22
CA THR A 210 -5.32 -15.09 27.22
C THR A 210 -5.71 -15.41 25.77
N LEU A 211 -5.14 -16.47 25.23
CA LEU A 211 -5.57 -17.00 23.93
C LEU A 211 -6.83 -17.83 24.17
N THR A 212 -7.99 -17.30 23.81
CA THR A 212 -9.20 -18.13 23.66
C THR A 212 -8.94 -19.06 22.49
N SER A 213 -8.93 -20.38 22.78
CA SER A 213 -8.74 -21.41 21.75
C SER A 213 -9.86 -21.31 20.72
N VAL A 214 -9.51 -20.89 19.51
CA VAL A 214 -10.41 -20.75 18.36
C VAL A 214 -10.51 -22.08 17.58
N GLU A 215 -10.14 -23.19 18.20
CA GLU A 215 -10.10 -24.51 17.53
C GLU A 215 -11.48 -25.00 17.04
N ASP A 216 -12.58 -24.62 17.70
CA ASP A 216 -13.90 -25.12 17.35
C ASP A 216 -14.62 -24.34 16.23
N ALA A 217 -14.19 -23.15 15.88
CA ALA A 217 -14.83 -22.32 14.85
C ALA A 217 -14.24 -22.51 13.43
N ALA A 218 -13.18 -23.30 13.28
CA ALA A 218 -12.38 -23.41 12.06
C ALA A 218 -12.83 -24.48 11.06
N GLN A 219 -13.99 -25.13 11.23
CA GLN A 219 -14.40 -26.32 10.45
C GLN A 219 -14.95 -26.05 9.03
N GLY A 220 -14.76 -24.86 8.43
CA GLY A 220 -15.19 -24.57 7.06
C GLY A 220 -14.06 -24.19 6.13
N SER A 221 -14.11 -24.62 4.85
CA SER A 221 -13.23 -24.06 3.81
C SER A 221 -13.43 -22.56 3.73
N LEU A 222 -12.32 -21.77 3.62
CA LEU A 222 -12.35 -20.32 3.48
C LEU A 222 -13.25 -19.88 2.30
N LEU A 223 -13.19 -20.64 1.19
CA LEU A 223 -14.04 -20.39 0.03
C LEU A 223 -15.54 -20.48 0.38
N ARG A 224 -15.93 -21.50 1.15
CA ARG A 224 -17.33 -21.66 1.60
C ARG A 224 -17.78 -20.47 2.46
N ILE A 225 -16.90 -19.98 3.33
CA ILE A 225 -17.17 -18.81 4.19
C ILE A 225 -17.41 -17.57 3.32
N LEU A 226 -16.53 -17.31 2.31
CA LEU A 226 -16.67 -16.18 1.39
C LEU A 226 -17.93 -16.26 0.53
N VAL A 227 -18.34 -17.47 0.12
CA VAL A 227 -19.58 -17.69 -0.63
C VAL A 227 -20.81 -17.43 0.23
N VAL A 228 -20.86 -18.01 1.44
CA VAL A 228 -21.99 -17.88 2.36
C VAL A 228 -22.18 -16.44 2.85
N SER A 229 -21.09 -15.76 3.19
CA SER A 229 -21.13 -14.35 3.60
C SER A 229 -21.46 -13.39 2.45
N GLY A 230 -21.42 -13.86 1.20
CA GLY A 230 -21.59 -13.02 0.01
C GLY A 230 -20.37 -12.15 -0.33
N THR A 231 -19.24 -12.38 0.35
CA THR A 231 -18.00 -11.59 0.16
C THR A 231 -17.10 -12.12 -0.96
N LEU A 232 -17.45 -13.22 -1.61
CA LEU A 232 -16.68 -13.72 -2.76
C LEU A 232 -16.60 -12.69 -3.89
N LEU A 233 -17.70 -12.00 -4.20
CA LEU A 233 -17.72 -10.91 -5.19
C LEU A 233 -16.86 -9.70 -4.72
N THR A 234 -16.70 -9.52 -3.42
CA THR A 234 -15.84 -8.47 -2.86
C THR A 234 -14.36 -8.73 -3.16
N VAL A 235 -13.95 -9.98 -3.42
CA VAL A 235 -12.59 -10.30 -3.86
C VAL A 235 -12.32 -9.65 -5.23
N LEU A 236 -13.26 -9.69 -6.17
CA LEU A 236 -13.17 -8.97 -7.45
C LEU A 236 -13.13 -7.45 -7.22
N GLY A 237 -13.95 -6.95 -6.29
CA GLY A 237 -13.90 -5.55 -5.87
C GLY A 237 -12.54 -5.17 -5.29
N ALA A 238 -11.90 -6.05 -4.53
CA ALA A 238 -10.56 -5.83 -3.99
C ALA A 238 -9.47 -5.79 -5.09
N VAL A 239 -9.56 -6.65 -6.11
CA VAL A 239 -8.70 -6.58 -7.30
C VAL A 239 -8.85 -5.21 -7.97
N SER A 240 -10.09 -4.80 -8.26
CA SER A 240 -10.37 -3.51 -8.89
C SER A 240 -9.90 -2.33 -8.03
N LEU A 241 -10.07 -2.42 -6.71
CA LEU A 241 -9.60 -1.40 -5.76
C LEU A 241 -8.07 -1.24 -5.80
N GLY A 242 -7.33 -2.34 -5.80
CA GLY A 242 -5.87 -2.33 -5.92
C GLY A 242 -5.42 -1.74 -7.26
N LEU A 243 -6.09 -2.13 -8.36
CA LEU A 243 -5.85 -1.61 -9.70
C LEU A 243 -6.03 -0.08 -9.75
N LEU A 244 -7.12 0.43 -9.21
CA LEU A 244 -7.43 1.86 -9.19
C LEU A 244 -6.44 2.63 -8.31
N ARG A 245 -6.25 2.18 -7.06
CA ARG A 245 -5.43 2.87 -6.07
C ARG A 245 -3.97 2.99 -6.51
N ASP A 246 -3.34 1.87 -6.82
CA ASP A 246 -1.93 1.85 -7.15
C ASP A 246 -1.68 2.30 -8.60
N GLY A 247 -2.66 2.08 -9.49
CA GLY A 247 -2.62 2.59 -10.85
C GLY A 247 -2.62 4.11 -10.91
N ILE A 248 -3.57 4.77 -10.26
CA ILE A 248 -3.62 6.24 -10.19
C ILE A 248 -2.33 6.78 -9.54
N GLN A 249 -1.92 6.19 -8.42
CA GLN A 249 -0.72 6.63 -7.69
C GLN A 249 0.55 6.51 -8.55
N SER A 250 0.72 5.42 -9.28
CA SER A 250 1.95 5.14 -10.03
C SER A 250 2.03 5.91 -11.34
N TRP A 251 0.90 6.10 -12.02
CA TRP A 251 0.88 6.70 -13.35
C TRP A 251 0.58 8.21 -13.35
N MET A 252 0.24 8.79 -12.20
CA MET A 252 -0.11 10.21 -12.09
C MET A 252 1.01 11.14 -12.57
N PRO A 253 2.30 10.96 -12.19
CA PRO A 253 3.37 11.82 -12.69
C PRO A 253 3.51 11.75 -14.23
N THR A 254 3.48 10.55 -14.79
CA THR A 254 3.59 10.34 -16.25
C THR A 254 2.40 10.93 -17.00
N TYR A 255 1.18 10.76 -16.46
CA TYR A 255 -0.03 11.36 -17.03
C TYR A 255 0.06 12.89 -17.09
N LEU A 256 0.49 13.53 -16.00
CA LEU A 256 0.64 14.98 -15.96
C LEU A 256 1.73 15.49 -16.92
N ASP A 257 2.82 14.75 -17.02
CA ASP A 257 3.92 15.11 -17.92
C ASP A 257 3.50 15.02 -19.39
N GLU A 258 2.96 13.88 -19.80
CA GLU A 258 2.60 13.65 -21.21
C GLU A 258 1.38 14.47 -21.67
N CYS A 259 0.34 14.61 -20.83
CA CYS A 259 -0.86 15.33 -21.24
C CYS A 259 -0.73 16.85 -21.23
N PHE A 260 0.13 17.37 -20.35
CA PHE A 260 0.23 18.83 -20.14
C PHE A 260 1.63 19.39 -20.38
N SER A 261 2.60 18.54 -20.78
CA SER A 261 3.98 18.93 -21.07
C SER A 261 4.64 19.75 -19.95
N LEU A 262 4.37 19.35 -18.69
CA LEU A 262 4.83 20.10 -17.52
C LEU A 262 6.29 19.84 -17.18
N GLY A 263 6.89 18.81 -17.76
CA GLY A 263 8.19 18.28 -17.39
C GLY A 263 8.13 17.37 -16.16
N ALA A 264 8.99 16.36 -16.13
CA ALA A 264 8.96 15.31 -15.11
C ALA A 264 9.02 15.85 -13.67
N SER A 265 9.90 16.83 -13.41
CA SER A 265 10.05 17.44 -12.08
C SER A 265 8.76 18.05 -11.54
N LEU A 266 8.09 18.90 -12.35
CA LEU A 266 6.85 19.57 -11.93
C LEU A 266 5.69 18.58 -11.82
N SER A 267 5.61 17.60 -12.72
CA SER A 267 4.58 16.55 -12.73
C SER A 267 4.63 15.71 -11.45
N VAL A 268 5.84 15.35 -10.99
CA VAL A 268 6.05 14.66 -9.71
C VAL A 268 5.68 15.56 -8.53
N ALA A 269 6.09 16.84 -8.54
CA ALA A 269 5.76 17.78 -7.47
C ALA A 269 4.25 17.97 -7.33
N LEU A 270 3.52 18.12 -8.43
CA LEU A 270 2.05 18.24 -8.42
C LEU A 270 1.36 16.95 -7.94
N SER A 271 1.95 15.80 -8.24
CA SER A 271 1.41 14.51 -7.78
C SER A 271 1.44 14.34 -6.25
N ILE A 272 2.19 15.17 -5.51
CA ILE A 272 2.18 15.23 -4.04
C ILE A 272 0.78 15.57 -3.48
N VAL A 273 -0.04 16.24 -4.26
CA VAL A 273 -1.42 16.57 -3.87
C VAL A 273 -2.22 15.31 -3.53
N LEU A 274 -2.02 14.20 -4.25
CA LEU A 274 -2.72 12.93 -4.00
C LEU A 274 -2.48 12.39 -2.59
N PRO A 275 -1.24 12.10 -2.16
CA PRO A 275 -0.98 11.56 -0.82
C PRO A 275 -1.35 12.54 0.31
N VAL A 276 -1.28 13.87 0.08
CA VAL A 276 -1.75 14.86 1.06
C VAL A 276 -3.25 14.72 1.29
N PHE A 277 -4.04 14.69 0.22
CA PHE A 277 -5.49 14.51 0.33
C PHE A 277 -5.87 13.09 0.79
N ASN A 278 -5.10 12.07 0.42
CA ASN A 278 -5.28 10.71 0.93
C ASN A 278 -5.08 10.65 2.46
N LEU A 279 -4.12 11.38 3.01
CA LEU A 279 -3.92 11.48 4.46
C LEU A 279 -5.15 12.09 5.14
N ILE A 280 -5.69 13.19 4.61
CA ILE A 280 -6.94 13.81 5.08
C ILE A 280 -8.11 12.83 4.89
N GLY A 281 -8.16 12.15 3.75
CA GLY A 281 -9.18 11.17 3.38
C GLY A 281 -9.30 10.01 4.37
N VAL A 282 -8.20 9.57 4.99
CA VAL A 282 -8.23 8.55 6.06
C VAL A 282 -9.12 9.00 7.22
N TYR A 283 -8.99 10.25 7.66
CA TYR A 283 -9.77 10.76 8.79
C TYR A 283 -11.23 11.01 8.41
N ILE A 284 -11.48 11.58 7.23
CA ILE A 284 -12.83 11.78 6.69
C ILE A 284 -13.54 10.44 6.54
N SER A 285 -12.86 9.43 5.97
CA SER A 285 -13.45 8.11 5.76
C SER A 285 -13.79 7.41 7.07
N LYS A 286 -12.93 7.53 8.10
CA LYS A 286 -13.23 7.04 9.46
C LYS A 286 -14.44 7.73 10.08
N TRP A 287 -14.54 9.05 9.91
CA TRP A 287 -15.68 9.81 10.41
C TRP A 287 -16.98 9.40 9.72
N ILE A 288 -16.97 9.27 8.38
CA ILE A 288 -18.10 8.76 7.59
C ILE A 288 -18.48 7.34 8.03
N ALA A 289 -17.47 6.45 8.19
CA ALA A 289 -17.69 5.08 8.63
C ALA A 289 -18.41 5.00 9.97
N ASN A 290 -18.00 5.81 10.92
CA ASN A 290 -18.56 5.79 12.29
C ASN A 290 -19.96 6.39 12.41
N HIS A 291 -20.32 7.36 11.54
CA HIS A 291 -21.57 8.10 11.69
C HIS A 291 -22.65 7.73 10.67
N PHE A 292 -22.27 7.36 9.47
CA PHE A 292 -23.22 7.17 8.36
C PHE A 292 -23.23 5.76 7.77
N VAL A 293 -22.15 4.99 7.94
CA VAL A 293 -22.03 3.68 7.28
C VAL A 293 -22.37 2.57 8.25
N HIS A 294 -23.55 1.99 8.05
CA HIS A 294 -24.00 0.80 8.78
C HIS A 294 -23.67 -0.50 8.05
N ASN A 295 -23.16 -0.45 6.83
CA ASN A 295 -22.80 -1.61 6.01
C ASN A 295 -21.58 -1.28 5.15
N GLU A 296 -20.49 -2.04 5.32
CA GLU A 296 -19.21 -1.78 4.70
C GLU A 296 -19.28 -1.82 3.16
N LEU A 297 -20.10 -2.71 2.59
CA LEU A 297 -20.31 -2.77 1.14
C LEU A 297 -21.13 -1.58 0.62
N ALA A 298 -22.10 -1.10 1.38
CA ALA A 298 -22.81 0.13 1.04
C ALA A 298 -21.89 1.35 1.10
N GLY A 299 -21.04 1.42 2.11
CA GLY A 299 -19.99 2.45 2.20
C GLY A 299 -19.01 2.39 1.05
N THR A 300 -18.54 1.19 0.68
CA THR A 300 -17.70 0.98 -0.49
C THR A 300 -18.39 1.47 -1.77
N ALA A 301 -19.66 1.12 -1.97
CA ALA A 301 -20.43 1.57 -3.14
C ALA A 301 -20.52 3.10 -3.20
N GLY A 302 -20.75 3.78 -2.06
CA GLY A 302 -20.75 5.24 -1.98
C GLY A 302 -19.41 5.86 -2.37
N PHE A 303 -18.31 5.36 -1.83
CA PHE A 303 -16.97 5.83 -2.20
C PHE A 303 -16.63 5.54 -3.67
N MET A 304 -17.03 4.37 -4.19
CA MET A 304 -16.83 4.03 -5.61
C MET A 304 -17.70 4.88 -6.55
N ALA A 305 -18.89 5.28 -6.13
CA ALA A 305 -19.71 6.21 -6.91
C ALA A 305 -19.02 7.58 -7.04
N VAL A 306 -18.38 8.08 -5.98
CA VAL A 306 -17.60 9.32 -6.02
C VAL A 306 -16.36 9.14 -6.92
N ALA A 307 -15.58 8.07 -6.73
CA ALA A 307 -14.38 7.80 -7.53
C ALA A 307 -14.73 7.61 -9.01
N GLY A 308 -15.73 6.79 -9.32
CA GLY A 308 -16.19 6.54 -10.69
C GLY A 308 -16.81 7.78 -11.33
N GLY A 309 -17.57 8.58 -10.56
CA GLY A 309 -18.11 9.86 -11.03
C GLY A 309 -17.01 10.83 -11.43
N ALA A 310 -15.95 10.96 -10.61
CA ALA A 310 -14.79 11.80 -10.92
C ALA A 310 -14.07 11.31 -12.19
N LEU A 311 -13.86 9.99 -12.34
CA LEU A 311 -13.27 9.40 -13.55
C LEU A 311 -14.16 9.56 -14.78
N ALA A 312 -15.49 9.45 -14.65
CA ALA A 312 -16.43 9.67 -15.75
C ALA A 312 -16.38 11.13 -16.23
N VAL A 313 -16.37 12.09 -15.33
CA VAL A 313 -16.19 13.51 -15.67
C VAL A 313 -14.86 13.72 -16.37
N LEU A 314 -13.78 13.08 -15.88
CA LEU A 314 -12.46 13.16 -16.50
C LEU A 314 -12.45 12.59 -17.93
N CYS A 315 -13.14 11.49 -18.18
CA CYS A 315 -13.32 10.95 -19.54
C CYS A 315 -14.06 11.92 -20.48
N LEU A 316 -15.04 12.66 -19.95
CA LEU A 316 -15.85 13.63 -20.74
C LEU A 316 -15.10 14.95 -20.98
N THR A 317 -14.36 15.44 -19.98
CA THR A 317 -13.58 16.70 -20.09
C THR A 317 -12.27 16.51 -20.85
N GLY A 318 -11.83 15.25 -20.99
CA GLY A 318 -10.56 14.90 -21.61
C GLY A 318 -9.35 15.49 -20.85
N THR A 319 -8.25 15.63 -21.59
CA THR A 319 -6.99 16.20 -21.07
C THR A 319 -6.92 17.72 -21.29
N SER A 320 -8.04 18.44 -21.21
CA SER A 320 -8.09 19.86 -21.59
C SER A 320 -7.47 20.80 -20.54
N ASN A 321 -7.46 20.42 -19.26
CA ASN A 321 -6.99 21.29 -18.18
C ASN A 321 -6.33 20.49 -17.05
N ALA A 322 -5.05 20.81 -16.76
CA ALA A 322 -4.26 20.15 -15.73
C ALA A 322 -4.87 20.26 -14.32
N VAL A 323 -5.43 21.41 -13.97
CA VAL A 323 -6.02 21.66 -12.64
C VAL A 323 -7.27 20.79 -12.44
N ILE A 324 -8.15 20.73 -13.46
CA ILE A 324 -9.36 19.91 -13.43
C ILE A 324 -8.96 18.44 -13.32
N SER A 325 -8.03 17.99 -14.14
CA SER A 325 -7.54 16.60 -14.14
C SER A 325 -6.93 16.22 -12.80
N LEU A 326 -6.05 17.08 -12.23
CA LEU A 326 -5.43 16.86 -10.92
C LEU A 326 -6.49 16.79 -9.81
N THR A 327 -7.48 17.69 -9.85
CA THR A 327 -8.57 17.72 -8.86
C THR A 327 -9.43 16.47 -8.90
N LEU A 328 -9.86 16.04 -10.10
CA LEU A 328 -10.70 14.85 -10.28
C LEU A 328 -9.94 13.56 -9.91
N MET A 329 -8.66 13.45 -10.28
CA MET A 329 -7.81 12.34 -9.90
C MET A 329 -7.59 12.28 -8.39
N THR A 330 -7.36 13.45 -7.76
CA THR A 330 -7.21 13.53 -6.31
C THR A 330 -8.50 13.15 -5.59
N LEU A 331 -9.65 13.62 -6.06
CA LEU A 331 -10.96 13.24 -5.52
C LEU A 331 -11.18 11.74 -5.64
N SER A 332 -10.89 11.16 -6.81
CA SER A 332 -10.97 9.72 -7.04
C SER A 332 -10.06 8.95 -6.09
N SER A 333 -8.77 9.32 -6.01
CA SER A 333 -7.78 8.70 -5.11
C SER A 333 -8.21 8.75 -3.64
N THR A 334 -8.70 9.91 -3.19
CA THR A 334 -9.18 10.10 -1.82
C THR A 334 -10.40 9.23 -1.50
N ALA A 335 -11.33 9.10 -2.44
CA ALA A 335 -12.47 8.19 -2.29
C ALA A 335 -12.04 6.71 -2.23
N LEU A 336 -11.02 6.32 -3.01
CA LEU A 336 -10.45 4.97 -2.95
C LEU A 336 -9.87 4.63 -1.57
N VAL A 337 -9.33 5.61 -0.83
CA VAL A 337 -8.89 5.40 0.56
C VAL A 337 -10.07 5.00 1.45
N GLY A 338 -11.24 5.61 1.25
CA GLY A 338 -12.47 5.25 1.96
C GLY A 338 -12.93 3.82 1.64
N ALA A 339 -12.95 3.45 0.37
CA ALA A 339 -13.29 2.10 -0.05
C ALA A 339 -12.30 1.05 0.50
N ASN A 340 -11.01 1.37 0.52
CA ASN A 340 -9.97 0.53 1.11
C ASN A 340 -10.19 0.33 2.62
N LEU A 341 -10.57 1.37 3.35
CA LEU A 341 -10.93 1.27 4.77
C LEU A 341 -12.07 0.27 4.97
N MET A 342 -13.11 0.33 4.15
CA MET A 342 -14.28 -0.57 4.27
C MET A 342 -13.93 -2.02 3.99
N ILE A 343 -13.29 -2.31 2.86
CA ILE A 343 -13.03 -3.69 2.40
C ILE A 343 -11.87 -4.32 3.16
N ILE A 344 -10.75 -3.62 3.29
CA ILE A 344 -9.50 -4.22 3.78
C ILE A 344 -9.39 -4.17 5.29
N ASN A 345 -9.92 -3.10 5.92
CA ASN A 345 -9.72 -2.92 7.36
C ASN A 345 -10.96 -3.28 8.19
N LEU A 346 -12.16 -2.85 7.79
CA LEU A 346 -13.35 -3.04 8.62
C LEU A 346 -14.05 -4.37 8.37
N MET A 347 -14.26 -4.77 7.12
CA MET A 347 -14.97 -6.02 6.79
C MET A 347 -14.33 -7.27 7.42
N PRO A 348 -13.00 -7.48 7.43
CA PRO A 348 -12.40 -8.66 8.05
C PRO A 348 -12.64 -8.79 9.55
N ILE A 349 -12.91 -7.70 10.27
CA ILE A 349 -13.12 -7.70 11.72
C ILE A 349 -14.32 -8.59 12.07
N HIS A 350 -15.38 -8.59 11.25
CA HIS A 350 -16.57 -9.41 11.46
C HIS A 350 -16.29 -10.93 11.39
N PHE A 351 -15.21 -11.34 10.74
CA PHE A 351 -14.75 -12.74 10.71
C PHE A 351 -13.88 -13.12 11.92
N GLY A 352 -13.58 -12.15 12.78
CA GLY A 352 -12.85 -12.39 14.04
C GLY A 352 -13.58 -13.34 14.97
N ALA A 353 -14.92 -13.27 15.02
CA ALA A 353 -15.75 -14.15 15.83
C ALA A 353 -15.64 -15.65 15.45
N ILE A 354 -15.20 -15.96 14.23
CA ILE A 354 -14.95 -17.32 13.74
C ILE A 354 -13.45 -17.62 13.56
N GLY A 355 -12.58 -16.76 14.10
CA GLY A 355 -11.11 -16.94 14.02
C GLY A 355 -10.51 -16.82 12.61
N ARG A 356 -11.20 -16.19 11.66
CA ARG A 356 -10.80 -16.13 10.25
C ARG A 356 -10.47 -14.70 9.75
N ALA A 357 -10.41 -13.71 10.64
CA ALA A 357 -10.11 -12.33 10.27
C ALA A 357 -8.79 -12.20 9.49
N SER A 358 -7.70 -12.79 9.98
CA SER A 358 -6.39 -12.80 9.32
C SER A 358 -6.44 -13.42 7.93
N SER A 359 -7.11 -14.57 7.78
CA SER A 359 -7.24 -15.26 6.49
C SER A 359 -8.00 -14.43 5.46
N VAL A 360 -9.10 -13.79 5.87
CA VAL A 360 -9.90 -12.91 5.00
C VAL A 360 -9.12 -11.66 4.62
N THR A 361 -8.43 -11.02 5.57
CA THR A 361 -7.54 -9.88 5.30
C THR A 361 -6.45 -10.26 4.29
N GLY A 362 -5.85 -11.44 4.45
CA GLY A 362 -4.84 -11.97 3.53
C GLY A 362 -5.38 -12.11 2.10
N VAL A 363 -6.57 -12.70 1.94
CA VAL A 363 -7.21 -12.84 0.62
C VAL A 363 -7.48 -11.48 -0.03
N PHE A 364 -8.06 -10.55 0.71
CA PHE A 364 -8.35 -9.22 0.16
C PHE A 364 -7.09 -8.44 -0.20
N ASN A 365 -6.05 -8.48 0.64
CA ASN A 365 -4.77 -7.85 0.32
C ASN A 365 -4.11 -8.48 -0.92
N SER A 366 -4.08 -9.81 -1.01
CA SER A 366 -3.53 -10.50 -2.19
C SER A 366 -4.29 -10.15 -3.46
N ALA A 367 -5.62 -10.05 -3.38
CA ALA A 367 -6.46 -9.60 -4.48
C ALA A 367 -6.12 -8.15 -4.89
N CYS A 368 -5.92 -7.24 -3.93
CA CYS A 368 -5.47 -5.87 -4.21
C CYS A 368 -4.14 -5.86 -4.96
N TYR A 369 -3.14 -6.63 -4.53
CA TYR A 369 -1.83 -6.65 -5.21
C TYR A 369 -1.88 -7.28 -6.60
N LEU A 370 -2.77 -8.24 -6.83
CA LEU A 370 -3.06 -8.72 -8.19
C LEU A 370 -3.62 -7.59 -9.06
N GLY A 371 -4.52 -6.79 -8.51
CA GLY A 371 -5.03 -5.59 -9.18
C GLY A 371 -3.94 -4.55 -9.47
N SER A 372 -3.05 -4.32 -8.50
CA SER A 372 -1.90 -3.41 -8.67
C SER A 372 -0.96 -3.88 -9.80
N ALA A 373 -0.72 -5.18 -9.89
CA ALA A 373 0.04 -5.76 -11.00
C ALA A 373 -0.65 -5.52 -12.35
N LEU A 374 -1.95 -5.79 -12.43
CA LEU A 374 -2.74 -5.54 -13.64
C LEU A 374 -2.75 -4.07 -14.04
N SER A 375 -2.79 -3.13 -13.07
CA SER A 375 -2.80 -1.70 -13.36
C SER A 375 -1.50 -1.23 -13.96
N SER A 376 -0.36 -1.73 -13.48
CA SER A 376 0.94 -1.26 -13.91
C SER A 376 1.16 -1.49 -15.41
N TYR A 377 0.95 -2.69 -15.90
CA TYR A 377 1.02 -2.99 -17.33
C TYR A 377 -0.20 -2.47 -18.10
N GLY A 378 -1.41 -2.67 -17.56
CA GLY A 378 -2.66 -2.35 -18.25
C GLY A 378 -2.80 -0.87 -18.59
N ILE A 379 -2.50 0.03 -17.66
CA ILE A 379 -2.53 1.48 -17.92
C ILE A 379 -1.46 1.86 -18.93
N GLY A 380 -0.23 1.33 -18.80
CA GLY A 380 0.86 1.55 -19.74
C GLY A 380 0.46 1.14 -21.16
N PHE A 381 0.00 -0.09 -21.32
CA PHE A 381 -0.40 -0.64 -22.62
C PHE A 381 -1.58 0.14 -23.24
N VAL A 382 -2.63 0.43 -22.47
CA VAL A 382 -3.79 1.16 -22.96
C VAL A 382 -3.42 2.60 -23.33
N SER A 383 -2.62 3.29 -22.49
CA SER A 383 -2.22 4.67 -22.77
C SER A 383 -1.27 4.78 -23.95
N GLU A 384 -0.44 3.76 -24.20
CA GLU A 384 0.48 3.72 -25.35
C GLU A 384 -0.26 3.55 -26.68
N HIS A 385 -1.27 2.66 -26.73
CA HIS A 385 -1.95 2.31 -27.98
C HIS A 385 -3.18 3.17 -28.28
N TRP A 386 -3.89 3.62 -27.24
CA TRP A 386 -5.19 4.33 -27.38
C TRP A 386 -5.23 5.68 -26.65
N GLY A 387 -4.13 6.08 -26.04
CA GLY A 387 -4.00 7.38 -25.35
C GLY A 387 -4.59 7.40 -23.95
N TRP A 388 -4.40 8.52 -23.25
CA TRP A 388 -4.76 8.68 -21.85
C TRP A 388 -6.25 8.69 -21.57
N THR A 389 -7.09 9.18 -22.51
CA THR A 389 -8.55 9.11 -22.35
C THR A 389 -9.04 7.66 -22.27
N ALA A 390 -8.48 6.76 -23.09
CA ALA A 390 -8.78 5.34 -23.02
C ALA A 390 -8.29 4.71 -21.71
N ALA A 391 -7.14 5.14 -21.20
CA ALA A 391 -6.65 4.70 -19.89
C ALA A 391 -7.56 5.14 -18.74
N MET A 392 -8.14 6.35 -18.80
CA MET A 392 -9.14 6.80 -17.83
C MET A 392 -10.44 5.99 -17.94
N ALA A 393 -10.90 5.68 -19.16
CA ALA A 393 -12.04 4.80 -19.36
C ALA A 393 -11.79 3.37 -18.83
N PHE A 394 -10.58 2.85 -19.01
CA PHE A 394 -10.17 1.58 -18.42
C PHE A 394 -10.30 1.61 -16.90
N LEU A 395 -9.81 2.64 -16.22
CA LEU A 395 -9.99 2.81 -14.77
C LEU A 395 -11.47 2.92 -14.38
N LEU A 396 -12.26 3.65 -15.14
CA LEU A 396 -13.70 3.80 -14.91
C LEU A 396 -14.43 2.46 -14.93
N VAL A 397 -14.10 1.55 -15.86
CA VAL A 397 -14.69 0.20 -15.92
C VAL A 397 -14.47 -0.54 -14.59
N PHE A 398 -13.28 -0.49 -14.00
CA PHE A 398 -13.01 -1.14 -12.73
C PHE A 398 -13.68 -0.44 -11.53
N ALA A 399 -13.86 0.88 -11.59
CA ALA A 399 -14.63 1.61 -10.58
C ALA A 399 -16.10 1.18 -10.60
N VAL A 400 -16.70 1.07 -11.80
CA VAL A 400 -18.07 0.58 -11.99
C VAL A 400 -18.18 -0.89 -11.58
N LEU A 401 -17.21 -1.73 -11.91
CA LEU A 401 -17.20 -3.13 -11.50
C LEU A 401 -17.22 -3.26 -9.96
N THR A 402 -16.40 -2.49 -9.24
CA THR A 402 -16.40 -2.49 -7.78
C THR A 402 -17.72 -1.95 -7.21
N LEU A 403 -18.27 -0.89 -7.81
CA LEU A 403 -19.57 -0.35 -7.42
C LEU A 403 -20.68 -1.42 -7.54
N VAL A 404 -20.77 -2.07 -8.69
CA VAL A 404 -21.79 -3.09 -8.98
C VAL A 404 -21.63 -4.32 -8.06
N THR A 405 -20.41 -4.85 -7.93
CA THR A 405 -20.16 -6.00 -7.06
C THR A 405 -20.46 -5.69 -5.60
N SER A 406 -20.17 -4.48 -5.15
CA SER A 406 -20.51 -4.02 -3.79
C SER A 406 -22.02 -3.94 -3.59
N LEU A 407 -22.77 -3.32 -4.52
CA LEU A 407 -24.22 -3.21 -4.44
C LEU A 407 -24.92 -4.59 -4.42
N ILE A 408 -24.45 -5.53 -5.24
CA ILE A 408 -24.97 -6.92 -5.25
C ILE A 408 -24.74 -7.59 -3.88
N GLY A 409 -23.56 -7.34 -3.27
CA GLY A 409 -23.17 -7.93 -1.98
C GLY A 409 -23.90 -7.35 -0.77
N VAL A 410 -24.37 -6.09 -0.81
CA VAL A 410 -24.95 -5.35 0.34
C VAL A 410 -25.98 -6.15 1.13
N ARG A 411 -26.95 -6.76 0.46
CA ARG A 411 -28.05 -7.48 1.10
C ARG A 411 -27.58 -8.77 1.82
N ARG A 412 -26.70 -9.53 1.16
CA ARG A 412 -26.16 -10.79 1.73
C ARG A 412 -25.24 -10.49 2.91
N TRP A 413 -24.34 -9.54 2.71
CA TRP A 413 -23.43 -9.09 3.76
C TRP A 413 -24.18 -8.53 4.97
N GLY A 414 -25.20 -7.69 4.76
CA GLY A 414 -26.02 -7.14 5.83
C GLY A 414 -26.72 -8.19 6.69
N LYS A 415 -27.06 -9.36 6.11
CA LYS A 415 -27.63 -10.51 6.88
C LYS A 415 -26.56 -11.32 7.61
N TYR A 416 -25.35 -11.40 7.06
CA TYR A 416 -24.26 -12.21 7.61
C TYR A 416 -23.50 -11.51 8.74
N ARG A 417 -23.24 -10.22 8.60
CA ARG A 417 -22.47 -9.47 9.59
C ARG A 417 -23.16 -9.46 10.94
N ARG A 418 -22.38 -9.68 11.99
CA ARG A 418 -22.84 -9.49 13.36
C ARG A 418 -22.60 -8.06 13.81
N PRO A 419 -23.46 -7.47 14.67
CA PRO A 419 -23.13 -6.18 15.29
C PRO A 419 -21.81 -6.30 16.04
N ILE A 420 -20.92 -5.33 15.84
CA ILE A 420 -19.63 -5.20 16.55
C ILE A 420 -19.89 -4.47 17.85
#